data_07da952c1c1619cefe8502ced8752ce3
#
_entry.id   07da952c1c1619cefe8502ced8752ce3
#
_cell.length_a   1.000
_cell.length_b   1.000
_cell.length_c   1.000
_cell.angle_alpha   90.00
_cell.angle_beta   90.00
_cell.angle_gamma   90.00
#
_symmetry.space_group_name_H-M   'P 1'
#
loop_
_entity.id
_entity.type
_entity.pdbx_description
1 polymer ?
#
loop_
_entity_poly.entity_id
_entity_poly.type
_entity_poly.pdbx_seq_one_letter_code
_entity_poly.pdbx_strand_id
1 'polypeptide(L)'
;NGADAIYFRLDRFNARLRANNFTLDSLPELMRFLHAHGVKGYVTMNTLIFTSELPDALAYLGYLNAAGADGVIVQDMGLARCLTEWSRRDPAMKLELHASTQMTLTSPEGLEFASRFLDLKQAVLARELSLKEIEQCARHTDIPLEVFVHGALCVAYSGQCLTSESLGQRSANRGECAQACRMPYALIVDGRHVPLGEKRYLLSPQDLCALDRIPELVRMGVRSYKIEGRLKSPEYVAAATAAYRKALDAACAGIPVDRMVTARDLSLIHISEPTRRSYIS
;
A
#
# COMPACT_ATOMS: atom_id res chain seq x y z
N ASN A 1 -8.29 9.51 -14.80
CA ASN A 1 -9.07 8.43 -14.16
C ASN A 1 -9.44 8.74 -12.69
N GLY A 2 -9.17 9.94 -12.17
CA GLY A 2 -9.62 10.43 -10.88
C GLY A 2 -8.77 10.05 -9.66
N ALA A 3 -7.52 9.63 -9.84
CA ALA A 3 -6.59 9.50 -8.74
C ALA A 3 -6.08 10.87 -8.30
N ASP A 4 -6.04 11.11 -6.98
CA ASP A 4 -5.45 12.33 -6.40
C ASP A 4 -3.94 12.14 -6.17
N ALA A 5 -3.48 10.89 -6.03
CA ALA A 5 -2.08 10.56 -5.84
C ALA A 5 -1.73 9.19 -6.45
N ILE A 6 -0.46 9.04 -6.81
CA ILE A 6 0.11 7.77 -7.24
C ILE A 6 1.28 7.43 -6.31
N TYR A 7 1.30 6.21 -5.78
CA TYR A 7 2.48 5.69 -5.12
C TYR A 7 3.24 4.74 -6.03
N PHE A 8 4.54 4.87 -6.06
CA PHE A 8 5.40 4.10 -6.94
C PHE A 8 6.74 3.77 -6.27
N ARG A 9 7.53 3.00 -6.97
CA ARG A 9 8.79 2.48 -6.49
C ARG A 9 9.93 2.92 -7.38
N LEU A 10 11.07 3.14 -6.75
CA LEU A 10 12.35 3.27 -7.42
C LEU A 10 13.19 2.01 -7.15
N ASP A 11 14.38 1.97 -7.63
CA ASP A 11 15.28 0.81 -7.60
C ASP A 11 15.89 0.51 -6.22
N ARG A 12 15.77 1.39 -5.22
CA ARG A 12 16.35 1.23 -3.88
C ARG A 12 15.32 1.35 -2.76
N PHE A 13 15.59 0.73 -1.61
CA PHE A 13 14.87 0.86 -0.34
C PHE A 13 13.36 0.55 -0.39
N ASN A 14 12.91 -0.29 -1.30
CA ASN A 14 11.51 -0.65 -1.39
C ASN A 14 11.27 -2.15 -1.21
N ALA A 15 10.08 -2.52 -0.73
CA ALA A 15 9.68 -3.89 -0.44
C ALA A 15 9.51 -4.79 -1.69
N ARG A 16 9.87 -4.33 -2.88
CA ARG A 16 9.63 -5.02 -4.16
C ARG A 16 10.74 -4.77 -5.18
N LEU A 17 11.99 -4.94 -4.80
CA LEU A 17 13.18 -4.66 -5.63
C LEU A 17 13.17 -5.33 -7.01
N ARG A 18 12.55 -6.52 -7.14
CA ARG A 18 12.54 -7.32 -8.39
C ARG A 18 11.41 -6.99 -9.36
N ALA A 19 10.66 -5.92 -9.17
CA ALA A 19 9.67 -5.45 -10.14
C ALA A 19 10.27 -4.41 -11.09
N ASN A 20 9.59 -4.12 -12.21
CA ASN A 20 9.91 -2.96 -13.02
C ASN A 20 9.67 -1.70 -12.18
N ASN A 21 10.73 -0.98 -11.87
CA ASN A 21 10.73 0.22 -11.06
C ASN A 21 11.10 1.42 -11.93
N PHE A 22 10.65 2.60 -11.56
CA PHE A 22 11.21 3.84 -12.12
C PHE A 22 12.64 4.01 -11.63
N THR A 23 13.47 4.71 -12.41
CA THR A 23 14.84 5.04 -12.04
C THR A 23 14.89 6.41 -11.37
N LEU A 24 15.96 6.67 -10.61
CA LEU A 24 16.19 7.99 -10.04
C LEU A 24 16.24 9.07 -11.14
N ASP A 25 16.91 8.79 -12.25
CA ASP A 25 17.07 9.76 -13.34
C ASP A 25 15.74 10.16 -13.99
N SER A 26 14.75 9.24 -14.02
CA SER A 26 13.43 9.49 -14.57
C SER A 26 12.49 10.22 -13.60
N LEU A 27 12.83 10.29 -12.32
CA LEU A 27 11.96 10.83 -11.28
C LEU A 27 11.57 12.30 -11.49
N PRO A 28 12.49 13.25 -11.81
CA PRO A 28 12.10 14.63 -12.00
C PRO A 28 11.10 14.85 -13.15
N GLU A 29 11.21 14.07 -14.22
CA GLU A 29 10.27 14.11 -15.35
C GLU A 29 8.91 13.53 -14.94
N LEU A 30 8.91 12.39 -14.26
CA LEU A 30 7.70 11.77 -13.73
C LEU A 30 6.95 12.71 -12.79
N MET A 31 7.64 13.37 -11.85
CA MET A 31 7.01 14.31 -10.92
C MET A 31 6.43 15.53 -11.65
N ARG A 32 7.13 16.09 -12.61
CA ARG A 32 6.59 17.18 -13.45
C ARG A 32 5.32 16.76 -14.20
N PHE A 33 5.31 15.53 -14.74
CA PHE A 33 4.14 14.98 -15.42
C PHE A 33 2.96 14.83 -14.46
N LEU A 34 3.15 14.26 -13.28
CA LEU A 34 2.10 14.09 -12.27
C LEU A 34 1.53 15.44 -11.83
N HIS A 35 2.40 16.39 -11.48
CA HIS A 35 1.98 17.73 -11.03
C HIS A 35 1.25 18.52 -12.12
N ALA A 36 1.64 18.38 -13.39
CA ALA A 36 0.91 19.00 -14.51
C ALA A 36 -0.53 18.49 -14.64
N HIS A 37 -0.83 17.28 -14.06
CA HIS A 37 -2.17 16.71 -14.02
C HIS A 37 -2.85 16.85 -12.64
N GLY A 38 -2.27 17.63 -11.72
CA GLY A 38 -2.80 17.80 -10.36
C GLY A 38 -2.71 16.57 -9.47
N VAL A 39 -1.79 15.64 -9.79
CA VAL A 39 -1.63 14.35 -9.08
C VAL A 39 -0.35 14.39 -8.25
N LYS A 40 -0.43 13.98 -6.98
CA LYS A 40 0.74 13.81 -6.11
C LYS A 40 1.49 12.51 -6.40
N GLY A 41 2.81 12.51 -6.15
CA GLY A 41 3.66 11.35 -6.29
C GLY A 41 4.33 10.96 -4.96
N TYR A 42 4.06 9.75 -4.48
CA TYR A 42 4.63 9.20 -3.25
C TYR A 42 5.59 8.06 -3.53
N VAL A 43 6.82 8.18 -3.05
CA VAL A 43 7.85 7.16 -3.24
C VAL A 43 7.86 6.18 -2.07
N THR A 44 7.90 4.88 -2.34
CA THR A 44 8.00 3.88 -1.28
C THR A 44 9.45 3.66 -0.87
N MET A 45 9.74 3.85 0.43
CA MET A 45 10.97 3.46 1.13
C MET A 45 10.60 2.54 2.31
N ASN A 46 9.86 1.47 2.01
CA ASN A 46 9.17 0.66 2.98
C ASN A 46 9.90 -0.66 3.29
N THR A 47 11.18 -0.56 3.53
CA THR A 47 12.05 -1.63 4.04
C THR A 47 12.70 -1.20 5.36
N LEU A 48 13.16 -2.16 6.15
CA LEU A 48 14.05 -1.90 7.28
C LEU A 48 15.38 -1.37 6.77
N ILE A 49 16.02 -0.48 7.51
CA ILE A 49 17.30 0.15 7.18
C ILE A 49 18.35 -0.27 8.21
N PHE A 50 19.44 -0.88 7.78
CA PHE A 50 20.56 -1.16 8.67
C PHE A 50 21.39 0.10 8.91
N THR A 51 22.10 0.13 10.04
CA THR A 51 22.91 1.29 10.45
C THR A 51 23.91 1.71 9.36
N SER A 52 24.51 0.74 8.66
CA SER A 52 25.43 1.00 7.55
C SER A 52 24.79 1.61 6.31
N GLU A 53 23.47 1.45 6.15
CA GLU A 53 22.71 1.97 5.00
C GLU A 53 22.10 3.35 5.27
N LEU A 54 22.05 3.75 6.55
CA LEU A 54 21.37 4.98 6.95
C LEU A 54 21.92 6.24 6.26
N PRO A 55 23.25 6.45 6.11
CA PRO A 55 23.77 7.59 5.36
C PRO A 55 23.26 7.65 3.92
N ASP A 56 23.25 6.51 3.23
CA ASP A 56 22.73 6.40 1.86
C ASP A 56 21.22 6.66 1.79
N ALA A 57 20.46 6.13 2.77
CA ALA A 57 19.02 6.36 2.83
C ALA A 57 18.69 7.85 3.07
N LEU A 58 19.47 8.55 3.88
CA LEU A 58 19.33 10.00 4.09
C LEU A 58 19.67 10.80 2.83
N ALA A 59 20.77 10.47 2.15
CA ALA A 59 21.12 11.09 0.88
C ALA A 59 20.01 10.88 -0.17
N TYR A 60 19.41 9.69 -0.17
CA TYR A 60 18.30 9.35 -1.04
C TYR A 60 17.04 10.20 -0.74
N LEU A 61 16.68 10.43 0.53
CA LEU A 61 15.60 11.35 0.90
C LEU A 61 15.87 12.78 0.39
N GLY A 62 17.11 13.26 0.50
CA GLY A 62 17.51 14.56 -0.04
C GLY A 62 17.29 14.65 -1.55
N TYR A 63 17.66 13.60 -2.28
CA TYR A 63 17.43 13.52 -3.72
C TYR A 63 15.93 13.50 -4.06
N LEU A 64 15.11 12.71 -3.38
CA LEU A 64 13.66 12.66 -3.58
C LEU A 64 13.02 14.03 -3.38
N ASN A 65 13.42 14.74 -2.33
CA ASN A 65 12.97 16.11 -2.07
C ASN A 65 13.37 17.06 -3.20
N ALA A 66 14.62 17.01 -3.66
CA ALA A 66 15.11 17.86 -4.75
C ALA A 66 14.43 17.55 -6.10
N ALA A 67 14.07 16.27 -6.33
CA ALA A 67 13.36 15.84 -7.53
C ALA A 67 11.85 16.16 -7.52
N GLY A 68 11.34 16.72 -6.41
CA GLY A 68 9.97 17.18 -6.28
C GLY A 68 8.96 16.11 -5.89
N ALA A 69 9.41 14.97 -5.30
CA ALA A 69 8.48 14.01 -4.72
C ALA A 69 7.67 14.67 -3.60
N ASP A 70 6.36 14.37 -3.53
CA ASP A 70 5.48 14.97 -2.51
C ASP A 70 5.66 14.30 -1.15
N GLY A 71 5.97 13.01 -1.10
CA GLY A 71 6.20 12.31 0.15
C GLY A 71 6.82 10.93 -0.03
N VAL A 72 7.14 10.33 1.11
CA VAL A 72 7.71 8.99 1.20
C VAL A 72 6.90 8.10 2.13
N ILE A 73 6.72 6.85 1.73
CA ILE A 73 6.03 5.82 2.51
C ILE A 73 7.10 4.94 3.17
N VAL A 74 7.28 5.08 4.49
CA VAL A 74 8.41 4.52 5.25
C VAL A 74 7.94 3.42 6.19
N GLN A 75 8.76 2.36 6.32
CA GLN A 75 8.60 1.31 7.33
C GLN A 75 9.52 1.55 8.54
N ASP A 76 10.77 1.92 8.29
CA ASP A 76 11.80 2.00 9.31
C ASP A 76 11.59 3.20 10.24
N MET A 77 11.48 2.94 11.54
CA MET A 77 11.24 3.96 12.56
C MET A 77 12.41 4.92 12.71
N GLY A 78 13.65 4.43 12.56
CA GLY A 78 14.87 5.25 12.63
C GLY A 78 14.93 6.24 11.48
N LEU A 79 14.71 5.76 10.24
CA LEU A 79 14.65 6.63 9.07
C LEU A 79 13.52 7.65 9.15
N ALA A 80 12.33 7.22 9.60
CA ALA A 80 11.18 8.10 9.81
C ALA A 80 11.48 9.20 10.84
N ARG A 81 12.17 8.85 11.93
CA ARG A 81 12.63 9.82 12.92
C ARG A 81 13.64 10.80 12.34
N CYS A 82 14.62 10.32 11.58
CA CYS A 82 15.60 11.20 10.93
C CYS A 82 14.92 12.20 9.97
N LEU A 83 13.95 11.76 9.16
CA LEU A 83 13.20 12.65 8.28
C LEU A 83 12.39 13.69 9.09
N THR A 84 11.73 13.27 10.18
CA THR A 84 11.01 14.17 11.06
C THR A 84 11.92 15.26 11.64
N GLU A 85 13.10 14.88 12.12
CA GLU A 85 14.09 15.83 12.65
C GLU A 85 14.64 16.76 11.57
N TRP A 86 14.86 16.23 10.35
CA TRP A 86 15.33 17.04 9.22
C TRP A 86 14.30 18.09 8.82
N SER A 87 13.03 17.68 8.63
CA SER A 87 11.95 18.62 8.27
C SER A 87 11.73 19.73 9.31
N ARG A 88 11.97 19.43 10.61
CA ARG A 88 11.89 20.44 11.68
C ARG A 88 13.03 21.45 11.66
N ARG A 89 14.22 21.05 11.21
CA ARG A 89 15.43 21.90 11.18
C ARG A 89 15.60 22.66 9.87
N ASP A 90 15.09 22.11 8.79
CA ASP A 90 15.27 22.63 7.43
C ASP A 90 13.92 22.78 6.72
N PRO A 91 13.40 24.00 6.59
CA PRO A 91 12.15 24.26 5.87
C PRO A 91 12.19 23.90 4.37
N ALA A 92 13.38 23.66 3.79
CA ALA A 92 13.52 23.21 2.41
C ALA A 92 13.20 21.70 2.27
N MET A 93 13.26 20.93 3.36
CA MET A 93 12.80 19.54 3.39
C MET A 93 11.28 19.49 3.46
N LYS A 94 10.63 19.24 2.33
CA LYS A 94 9.17 19.29 2.16
C LYS A 94 8.51 17.92 2.00
N LEU A 95 9.32 16.83 1.99
CA LEU A 95 8.78 15.48 1.86
C LEU A 95 7.81 15.16 2.99
N GLU A 96 6.57 14.84 2.64
CA GLU A 96 5.59 14.30 3.60
C GLU A 96 6.02 12.90 4.08
N LEU A 97 6.00 12.67 5.38
CA LEU A 97 6.24 11.34 5.96
C LEU A 97 4.93 10.57 6.08
N HIS A 98 4.82 9.46 5.37
CA HIS A 98 3.69 8.54 5.46
C HIS A 98 4.13 7.21 6.09
N ALA A 99 3.40 6.75 7.11
CA ALA A 99 3.63 5.43 7.68
C ALA A 99 3.18 4.35 6.72
N SER A 100 4.07 3.39 6.41
CA SER A 100 3.73 2.20 5.61
C SER A 100 2.84 1.24 6.39
N THR A 101 2.03 0.40 5.70
CA THR A 101 1.41 -0.78 6.33
C THR A 101 2.42 -1.64 7.08
N GLN A 102 3.65 -1.69 6.61
CA GLN A 102 4.73 -2.49 7.20
C GLN A 102 5.26 -1.91 8.52
N MET A 103 4.86 -0.69 8.90
CA MET A 103 5.10 -0.14 10.23
C MET A 103 4.16 -0.76 11.28
N THR A 104 3.20 -1.56 10.84
CA THR A 104 2.27 -2.35 11.69
C THR A 104 1.44 -1.49 12.64
N LEU A 105 0.88 -0.39 12.14
CA LEU A 105 -0.03 0.45 12.91
C LEU A 105 -1.43 -0.19 12.89
N THR A 106 -1.82 -0.79 14.02
CA THR A 106 -3.02 -1.63 14.15
C THR A 106 -4.00 -1.15 15.22
N SER A 107 -3.62 -0.13 15.99
CA SER A 107 -4.44 0.36 17.11
C SER A 107 -4.31 1.87 17.30
N PRO A 108 -5.26 2.50 17.99
CA PRO A 108 -5.15 3.90 18.42
C PRO A 108 -3.88 4.18 19.21
N GLU A 109 -3.52 3.27 20.12
CA GLU A 109 -2.34 3.41 20.98
C GLU A 109 -1.04 3.36 20.15
N GLY A 110 -1.00 2.50 19.11
CA GLY A 110 0.13 2.42 18.18
C GLY A 110 0.27 3.71 17.37
N LEU A 111 -0.83 4.29 16.91
CA LEU A 111 -0.84 5.58 16.21
C LEU A 111 -0.42 6.72 17.13
N GLU A 112 -0.93 6.77 18.36
CA GLU A 112 -0.53 7.75 19.36
C GLU A 112 0.97 7.64 19.67
N PHE A 113 1.45 6.42 19.92
CA PHE A 113 2.88 6.20 20.16
C PHE A 113 3.75 6.71 19.01
N ALA A 114 3.39 6.37 17.76
CA ALA A 114 4.13 6.82 16.58
C ALA A 114 4.11 8.36 16.47
N SER A 115 2.98 9.01 16.72
CA SER A 115 2.82 10.46 16.62
C SER A 115 3.67 11.26 17.61
N ARG A 116 4.05 10.66 18.75
CA ARG A 116 4.94 11.31 19.73
C ARG A 116 6.35 11.55 19.19
N PHE A 117 6.79 10.73 18.25
CA PHE A 117 8.16 10.75 17.73
C PHE A 117 8.23 11.16 16.25
N LEU A 118 7.15 10.98 15.49
CA LEU A 118 7.10 11.15 14.05
C LEU A 118 6.08 12.22 13.67
N ASP A 119 6.44 13.06 12.69
CA ASP A 119 5.53 14.02 12.07
C ASP A 119 4.81 13.34 10.88
N LEU A 120 3.90 12.42 11.20
CA LEU A 120 3.15 11.66 10.21
C LEU A 120 2.09 12.53 9.54
N LYS A 121 2.20 12.69 8.23
CA LYS A 121 1.17 13.37 7.42
C LYS A 121 0.07 12.40 6.97
N GLN A 122 0.35 11.10 6.99
CA GLN A 122 -0.59 10.04 6.69
C GLN A 122 -0.13 8.71 7.31
N ALA A 123 -1.06 7.88 7.74
CA ALA A 123 -0.78 6.52 8.20
C ALA A 123 -1.57 5.50 7.39
N VAL A 124 -0.85 4.58 6.73
CA VAL A 124 -1.48 3.44 6.06
C VAL A 124 -1.70 2.36 7.10
N LEU A 125 -2.95 2.12 7.46
CA LEU A 125 -3.31 1.09 8.44
C LEU A 125 -2.95 -0.31 7.94
N ALA A 126 -2.66 -1.19 8.87
CA ALA A 126 -2.42 -2.59 8.58
C ALA A 126 -3.65 -3.23 7.92
N ARG A 127 -3.41 -4.17 6.98
CA ARG A 127 -4.47 -4.73 6.12
C ARG A 127 -5.40 -5.71 6.83
N GLU A 128 -4.98 -6.21 7.96
CA GLU A 128 -5.69 -7.17 8.78
C GLU A 128 -6.78 -6.55 9.67
N LEU A 129 -6.88 -5.21 9.72
CA LEU A 129 -7.88 -4.54 10.54
C LEU A 129 -9.30 -4.73 9.98
N SER A 130 -10.22 -5.06 10.87
CA SER A 130 -11.65 -5.02 10.61
C SER A 130 -12.17 -3.57 10.52
N LEU A 131 -13.36 -3.38 9.95
CA LEU A 131 -14.01 -2.06 9.89
C LEU A 131 -14.17 -1.44 11.29
N LYS A 132 -14.48 -2.25 12.30
CA LYS A 132 -14.60 -1.80 13.69
C LYS A 132 -13.28 -1.25 14.25
N GLU A 133 -12.17 -1.90 13.96
CA GLU A 133 -10.84 -1.46 14.39
C GLU A 133 -10.38 -0.22 13.62
N ILE A 134 -10.70 -0.14 12.31
CA ILE A 134 -10.47 1.07 11.51
C ILE A 134 -11.24 2.25 12.11
N GLU A 135 -12.53 2.06 12.47
CA GLU A 135 -13.34 3.09 13.11
C GLU A 135 -12.75 3.53 14.46
N GLN A 136 -12.26 2.58 15.27
CA GLN A 136 -11.58 2.90 16.53
C GLN A 136 -10.33 3.76 16.30
N CYS A 137 -9.50 3.39 15.33
CA CYS A 137 -8.33 4.20 14.95
C CYS A 137 -8.76 5.61 14.51
N ALA A 138 -9.76 5.71 13.62
CA ALA A 138 -10.21 6.99 13.08
C ALA A 138 -10.78 7.95 14.13
N ARG A 139 -11.39 7.43 15.19
CA ARG A 139 -11.94 8.24 16.29
C ARG A 139 -10.89 8.76 17.27
N HIS A 140 -9.70 8.16 17.30
CA HIS A 140 -8.68 8.44 18.31
C HIS A 140 -7.39 9.05 17.75
N THR A 141 -7.39 9.48 16.50
CA THR A 141 -6.22 10.13 15.89
C THR A 141 -6.63 11.25 14.95
N ASP A 142 -5.82 12.31 14.92
CA ASP A 142 -5.92 13.37 13.92
C ASP A 142 -5.07 13.09 12.68
N ILE A 143 -4.25 12.04 12.71
CA ILE A 143 -3.46 11.63 11.56
C ILE A 143 -4.40 11.14 10.45
N PRO A 144 -4.31 11.68 9.22
CA PRO A 144 -5.08 11.17 8.08
C PRO A 144 -4.81 9.68 7.86
N LEU A 145 -5.86 8.86 7.91
CA LEU A 145 -5.75 7.42 7.74
C LEU A 145 -5.95 7.02 6.28
N GLU A 146 -5.11 6.10 5.82
CA GLU A 146 -5.22 5.42 4.54
C GLU A 146 -5.50 3.93 4.74
N VAL A 147 -6.42 3.38 3.96
CA VAL A 147 -6.75 1.94 3.97
C VAL A 147 -6.67 1.37 2.56
N PHE A 148 -6.24 0.11 2.45
CA PHE A 148 -6.37 -0.62 1.19
C PHE A 148 -7.83 -0.98 0.93
N VAL A 149 -8.30 -0.70 -0.27
CA VAL A 149 -9.70 -0.97 -0.68
C VAL A 149 -9.80 -1.91 -1.88
N HIS A 150 -8.69 -2.12 -2.62
CA HIS A 150 -8.74 -2.95 -3.84
C HIS A 150 -7.40 -3.63 -4.14
N GLY A 151 -7.49 -4.83 -4.71
CA GLY A 151 -6.37 -5.59 -5.26
C GLY A 151 -5.79 -6.63 -4.29
N ALA A 152 -4.57 -7.06 -4.53
CA ALA A 152 -3.97 -8.20 -3.86
C ALA A 152 -3.80 -8.01 -2.35
N LEU A 153 -4.33 -8.94 -1.56
CA LEU A 153 -4.12 -9.03 -0.12
C LEU A 153 -2.83 -9.79 0.21
N CYS A 154 -2.34 -9.59 1.44
CA CYS A 154 -1.26 -10.37 2.04
C CYS A 154 -1.83 -11.35 3.06
N VAL A 155 -1.33 -12.59 3.09
CA VAL A 155 -1.73 -13.60 4.08
C VAL A 155 -1.10 -13.34 5.45
N ALA A 156 0.06 -12.69 5.48
CA ALA A 156 0.78 -12.40 6.72
C ALA A 156 0.31 -11.07 7.33
N TYR A 157 0.49 -10.94 8.64
CA TYR A 157 0.41 -9.64 9.30
C TYR A 157 1.36 -8.64 8.63
N SER A 158 0.90 -7.42 8.49
CA SER A 158 1.63 -6.34 7.82
C SER A 158 2.98 -6.10 8.50
N GLY A 159 4.08 -6.13 7.75
CA GLY A 159 5.44 -5.95 8.27
C GLY A 159 6.02 -7.13 9.07
N GLN A 160 5.30 -8.26 9.22
CA GLN A 160 5.70 -9.39 10.06
C GLN A 160 5.86 -10.70 9.28
N CYS A 161 6.15 -10.63 7.97
CA CYS A 161 6.26 -11.82 7.14
C CYS A 161 7.67 -12.42 7.16
N LEU A 162 7.80 -13.65 7.63
CA LEU A 162 9.03 -14.45 7.61
C LEU A 162 9.00 -15.58 6.56
N THR A 163 7.91 -15.74 5.82
CA THR A 163 7.71 -16.90 4.91
C THR A 163 8.78 -16.94 3.81
N SER A 164 9.09 -15.81 3.19
CA SER A 164 10.11 -15.76 2.12
C SER A 164 11.52 -16.04 2.66
N GLU A 165 11.80 -15.65 3.89
CA GLU A 165 13.09 -15.85 4.54
C GLU A 165 13.27 -17.33 4.91
N SER A 166 12.27 -17.96 5.54
CA SER A 166 12.35 -19.36 5.94
C SER A 166 12.39 -20.34 4.76
N LEU A 167 11.75 -20.01 3.61
CA LEU A 167 11.74 -20.87 2.43
C LEU A 167 12.86 -20.60 1.43
N GLY A 168 13.51 -19.45 1.47
CA GLY A 168 14.46 -19.07 0.43
C GLY A 168 15.51 -18.03 0.86
N GLN A 169 15.70 -17.85 2.15
CA GLN A 169 16.66 -16.91 2.74
C GLN A 169 16.53 -15.47 2.22
N ARG A 170 15.30 -15.06 1.85
CA ARG A 170 14.98 -13.74 1.31
C ARG A 170 13.97 -13.02 2.19
N SER A 171 14.36 -11.93 2.82
CA SER A 171 13.49 -11.19 3.72
C SER A 171 12.46 -10.34 2.96
N ALA A 172 11.19 -10.62 3.20
CA ALA A 172 10.10 -9.79 2.67
C ALA A 172 10.13 -8.35 3.24
N ASN A 173 10.69 -8.18 4.44
CA ASN A 173 10.83 -6.88 5.11
C ASN A 173 12.05 -6.09 4.58
N ARG A 174 12.87 -6.73 3.75
CA ARG A 174 14.05 -6.15 3.09
C ARG A 174 13.89 -6.04 1.58
N GLY A 175 12.67 -6.08 1.06
CA GLY A 175 12.39 -5.91 -0.37
C GLY A 175 12.40 -7.19 -1.19
N GLU A 176 12.60 -8.36 -0.59
CA GLU A 176 12.81 -9.60 -1.30
C GLU A 176 11.66 -10.61 -1.16
N CYS A 177 10.42 -10.11 -1.04
CA CYS A 177 9.23 -10.98 -0.99
C CYS A 177 9.16 -11.89 -2.22
N ALA A 178 9.33 -13.20 -2.01
CA ALA A 178 9.28 -14.22 -3.05
C ALA A 178 7.84 -14.59 -3.46
N GLN A 179 6.82 -14.05 -2.77
CA GLN A 179 5.41 -14.44 -2.93
C GLN A 179 5.17 -15.95 -2.71
N ALA A 180 5.91 -16.58 -1.80
CA ALA A 180 5.74 -17.99 -1.49
C ALA A 180 4.29 -18.36 -1.15
N CYS A 181 3.55 -17.48 -0.45
CA CYS A 181 2.12 -17.68 -0.18
C CYS A 181 1.24 -17.79 -1.44
N ARG A 182 1.76 -17.46 -2.63
CA ARG A 182 1.05 -17.55 -3.93
C ARG A 182 1.47 -18.78 -4.74
N MET A 183 2.26 -19.66 -4.15
CA MET A 183 2.68 -20.92 -4.77
C MET A 183 1.69 -22.05 -4.47
N PRO A 184 1.64 -23.10 -5.32
CA PRO A 184 0.87 -24.29 -5.01
C PRO A 184 1.51 -25.05 -3.84
N TYR A 185 0.67 -25.60 -2.97
CA TYR A 185 1.08 -26.39 -1.80
C TYR A 185 0.36 -27.74 -1.77
N ALA A 186 1.05 -28.77 -1.28
CA ALA A 186 0.48 -30.04 -0.91
C ALA A 186 0.05 -30.02 0.56
N LEU A 187 -1.11 -30.59 0.87
CA LEU A 187 -1.57 -30.76 2.25
C LEU A 187 -1.14 -32.13 2.76
N ILE A 188 -0.42 -32.15 3.87
CA ILE A 188 -0.03 -33.37 4.57
C ILE A 188 -0.65 -33.30 5.97
N VAL A 189 -1.46 -34.32 6.30
CA VAL A 189 -2.09 -34.48 7.62
C VAL A 189 -1.65 -35.80 8.19
N ASP A 190 -1.08 -35.81 9.39
CA ASP A 190 -0.54 -37.02 10.07
C ASP A 190 0.40 -37.87 9.19
N GLY A 191 1.27 -37.17 8.41
CA GLY A 191 2.23 -37.81 7.49
C GLY A 191 1.62 -38.33 6.20
N ARG A 192 0.32 -38.16 5.96
CA ARG A 192 -0.39 -38.63 4.77
C ARG A 192 -0.74 -37.48 3.84
N HIS A 193 -0.51 -37.68 2.57
CA HIS A 193 -0.90 -36.74 1.52
C HIS A 193 -2.42 -36.70 1.38
N VAL A 194 -3.02 -35.52 1.51
CA VAL A 194 -4.47 -35.29 1.30
C VAL A 194 -4.69 -34.81 -0.12
N PRO A 195 -5.46 -35.55 -0.94
CA PRO A 195 -5.80 -35.11 -2.29
C PRO A 195 -6.69 -33.85 -2.24
N LEU A 196 -6.28 -32.78 -2.90
CA LEU A 196 -6.99 -31.50 -2.92
C LEU A 196 -7.72 -31.23 -4.25
N GLY A 197 -7.64 -32.18 -5.20
CA GLY A 197 -8.13 -31.96 -6.56
C GLY A 197 -7.41 -30.75 -7.20
N GLU A 198 -8.16 -29.78 -7.64
CA GLU A 198 -7.62 -28.55 -8.24
C GLU A 198 -7.25 -27.45 -7.22
N LYS A 199 -7.57 -27.63 -5.95
CA LYS A 199 -7.29 -26.66 -4.88
C LYS A 199 -5.82 -26.69 -4.47
N ARG A 200 -4.97 -25.97 -5.18
CA ARG A 200 -3.51 -25.98 -4.98
C ARG A 200 -2.96 -24.78 -4.23
N TYR A 201 -3.71 -23.67 -4.16
CA TYR A 201 -3.23 -22.39 -3.64
C TYR A 201 -3.75 -22.13 -2.23
N LEU A 202 -3.40 -23.02 -1.29
CA LEU A 202 -3.96 -23.06 0.05
C LEU A 202 -3.73 -21.79 0.90
N LEU A 203 -2.66 -21.07 0.62
CA LEU A 203 -2.26 -19.87 1.38
C LEU A 203 -2.56 -18.57 0.62
N SER A 204 -3.04 -18.63 -0.63
CA SER A 204 -3.29 -17.43 -1.43
C SER A 204 -4.63 -16.80 -1.06
N PRO A 205 -4.67 -15.62 -0.43
CA PRO A 205 -5.93 -14.93 -0.21
C PRO A 205 -6.51 -14.43 -1.54
N GLN A 206 -7.83 -14.24 -1.56
CA GLN A 206 -8.53 -13.57 -2.66
C GLN A 206 -8.14 -12.11 -2.73
N ASP A 207 -8.30 -11.49 -3.90
CA ASP A 207 -8.13 -10.05 -4.03
C ASP A 207 -9.27 -9.31 -3.32
N LEU A 208 -8.90 -8.21 -2.64
CA LEU A 208 -9.85 -7.34 -1.96
C LEU A 208 -10.68 -6.56 -3.01
N CYS A 209 -11.97 -6.44 -2.76
CA CYS A 209 -12.84 -5.48 -3.40
C CYS A 209 -13.78 -4.91 -2.34
N ALA A 210 -13.48 -3.70 -1.86
CA ALA A 210 -14.25 -3.02 -0.81
C ALA A 210 -15.11 -1.87 -1.36
N LEU A 211 -15.55 -1.97 -2.62
CA LEU A 211 -16.29 -0.91 -3.28
C LEU A 211 -17.62 -0.60 -2.57
N ASP A 212 -18.29 -1.64 -2.06
CA ASP A 212 -19.52 -1.56 -1.28
C ASP A 212 -19.32 -0.98 0.13
N ARG A 213 -18.07 -0.93 0.61
CA ARG A 213 -17.68 -0.40 1.93
C ARG A 213 -17.27 1.07 1.90
N ILE A 214 -17.14 1.67 0.72
CA ILE A 214 -16.72 3.08 0.60
C ILE A 214 -17.59 4.04 1.41
N PRO A 215 -18.95 3.96 1.38
CA PRO A 215 -19.77 4.87 2.18
C PRO A 215 -19.52 4.76 3.68
N GLU A 216 -19.24 3.54 4.17
CA GLU A 216 -18.94 3.30 5.57
C GLU A 216 -17.56 3.88 5.95
N LEU A 217 -16.54 3.64 5.15
CA LEU A 217 -15.19 4.19 5.36
C LEU A 217 -15.18 5.74 5.31
N VAL A 218 -15.95 6.35 4.41
CA VAL A 218 -16.13 7.81 4.34
C VAL A 218 -16.74 8.35 5.64
N ARG A 219 -17.81 7.70 6.15
CA ARG A 219 -18.45 8.08 7.41
C ARG A 219 -17.52 7.94 8.63
N MET A 220 -16.62 6.96 8.62
CA MET A 220 -15.61 6.78 9.66
C MET A 220 -14.53 7.86 9.64
N GLY A 221 -14.43 8.66 8.57
CA GLY A 221 -13.42 9.71 8.43
C GLY A 221 -12.11 9.26 7.81
N VAL A 222 -12.06 8.08 7.16
CA VAL A 222 -10.91 7.66 6.37
C VAL A 222 -10.66 8.67 5.25
N ARG A 223 -9.42 9.08 5.07
CA ARG A 223 -9.03 10.17 4.14
C ARG A 223 -8.41 9.69 2.84
N SER A 224 -7.85 8.49 2.82
CA SER A 224 -7.17 7.96 1.64
C SER A 224 -7.55 6.49 1.39
N TYR A 225 -7.78 6.16 0.12
CA TYR A 225 -8.29 4.87 -0.33
C TYR A 225 -7.30 4.28 -1.32
N LYS A 226 -6.54 3.26 -0.90
CA LYS A 226 -5.41 2.71 -1.63
C LYS A 226 -5.79 1.53 -2.50
N ILE A 227 -5.47 1.62 -3.80
CA ILE A 227 -5.63 0.54 -4.76
C ILE A 227 -4.27 -0.12 -4.99
N GLU A 228 -4.17 -1.43 -4.80
CA GLU A 228 -2.97 -2.20 -5.12
C GLU A 228 -2.95 -2.55 -6.62
N GLY A 229 -2.12 -1.85 -7.36
CA GLY A 229 -1.96 -2.04 -8.82
C GLY A 229 -0.78 -2.91 -9.24
N ARG A 230 -0.08 -3.54 -8.29
CA ARG A 230 1.12 -4.32 -8.60
C ARG A 230 0.81 -5.51 -9.50
N LEU A 231 1.61 -5.65 -10.57
CA LEU A 231 1.47 -6.70 -11.59
C LEU A 231 0.11 -6.68 -12.30
N LYS A 232 -0.59 -5.57 -12.24
CA LYS A 232 -1.82 -5.30 -12.99
C LYS A 232 -1.49 -4.47 -14.24
N SER A 233 -2.35 -4.58 -15.26
CA SER A 233 -2.20 -3.73 -16.44
C SER A 233 -2.59 -2.27 -16.16
N PRO A 234 -2.11 -1.31 -16.96
CA PRO A 234 -2.53 0.09 -16.84
C PRO A 234 -4.05 0.26 -16.97
N GLU A 235 -4.68 -0.52 -17.85
CA GLU A 235 -6.13 -0.49 -18.08
C GLU A 235 -6.90 -0.94 -16.83
N TYR A 236 -6.43 -1.99 -16.15
CA TYR A 236 -7.00 -2.44 -14.89
C TYR A 236 -6.93 -1.35 -13.82
N VAL A 237 -5.75 -0.76 -13.65
CA VAL A 237 -5.56 0.31 -12.65
C VAL A 237 -6.45 1.50 -12.97
N ALA A 238 -6.55 1.88 -14.24
CA ALA A 238 -7.41 2.97 -14.71
C ALA A 238 -8.89 2.69 -14.44
N ALA A 239 -9.37 1.48 -14.77
CA ALA A 239 -10.77 1.08 -14.56
C ALA A 239 -11.12 1.02 -13.06
N ALA A 240 -10.25 0.39 -12.25
CA ALA A 240 -10.44 0.32 -10.81
C ALA A 240 -10.48 1.73 -10.19
N THR A 241 -9.53 2.59 -10.54
CA THR A 241 -9.47 3.97 -10.04
C THR A 241 -10.73 4.75 -10.40
N ALA A 242 -11.21 4.65 -11.64
CA ALA A 242 -12.43 5.33 -12.07
C ALA A 242 -13.67 4.85 -11.32
N ALA A 243 -13.80 3.54 -11.06
CA ALA A 243 -14.92 3.00 -10.30
C ALA A 243 -14.90 3.47 -8.82
N TYR A 244 -13.71 3.45 -8.18
CA TYR A 244 -13.57 3.95 -6.81
C TYR A 244 -13.76 5.45 -6.72
N ARG A 245 -13.34 6.25 -7.72
CA ARG A 245 -13.63 7.68 -7.79
C ARG A 245 -15.14 7.94 -7.79
N LYS A 246 -15.89 7.26 -8.66
CA LYS A 246 -17.35 7.36 -8.69
C LYS A 246 -17.98 7.01 -7.35
N ALA A 247 -17.52 5.91 -6.71
CA ALA A 247 -18.03 5.48 -5.42
C ALA A 247 -17.76 6.51 -4.31
N LEU A 248 -16.57 7.10 -4.28
CA LEU A 248 -16.20 8.14 -3.33
C LEU A 248 -17.02 9.41 -3.53
N ASP A 249 -17.16 9.89 -4.77
CA ASP A 249 -17.93 11.08 -5.08
C ASP A 249 -19.41 10.90 -4.70
N ALA A 250 -19.97 9.71 -4.97
CA ALA A 250 -21.31 9.36 -4.56
C ALA A 250 -21.47 9.36 -3.04
N ALA A 251 -20.54 8.69 -2.32
CA ALA A 251 -20.57 8.62 -0.86
C ALA A 251 -20.45 10.01 -0.20
N CYS A 252 -19.57 10.87 -0.72
CA CYS A 252 -19.41 12.25 -0.24
C CYS A 252 -20.64 13.11 -0.53
N ALA A 253 -21.36 12.86 -1.63
CA ALA A 253 -22.61 13.55 -1.98
C ALA A 253 -23.85 12.96 -1.30
N GLY A 254 -23.72 11.89 -0.51
CA GLY A 254 -24.83 11.18 0.11
C GLY A 254 -25.71 10.40 -0.89
N ILE A 255 -25.17 10.10 -2.07
CA ILE A 255 -25.86 9.34 -3.13
C ILE A 255 -25.52 7.84 -2.93
N PRO A 256 -26.50 6.92 -3.04
CA PRO A 256 -26.22 5.48 -3.01
C PRO A 256 -25.23 5.07 -4.11
N VAL A 257 -24.17 4.33 -3.73
CA VAL A 257 -23.06 3.96 -4.64
C VAL A 257 -23.53 3.13 -5.83
N ASP A 258 -24.51 2.25 -5.64
CA ASP A 258 -25.14 1.41 -6.68
C ASP A 258 -25.80 2.22 -7.80
N ARG A 259 -26.14 3.48 -7.57
CA ARG A 259 -26.64 4.40 -8.61
C ARG A 259 -25.53 5.00 -9.47
N MET A 260 -24.31 5.02 -8.99
CA MET A 260 -23.17 5.66 -9.67
C MET A 260 -22.19 4.65 -10.25
N VAL A 261 -22.04 3.49 -9.58
CA VAL A 261 -21.17 2.39 -10.04
C VAL A 261 -22.03 1.31 -10.67
N THR A 262 -21.84 1.09 -11.95
CA THR A 262 -22.65 0.17 -12.75
C THR A 262 -22.02 -1.21 -12.86
N ALA A 263 -22.79 -2.23 -13.25
CA ALA A 263 -22.28 -3.54 -13.58
C ALA A 263 -21.21 -3.50 -14.68
N ARG A 264 -21.25 -2.50 -15.58
CA ARG A 264 -20.24 -2.27 -16.61
C ARG A 264 -18.91 -1.83 -16.00
N ASP A 265 -18.92 -0.92 -15.03
CA ASP A 265 -17.69 -0.50 -14.33
C ASP A 265 -17.03 -1.70 -13.65
N LEU A 266 -17.81 -2.56 -13.00
CA LEU A 266 -17.33 -3.79 -12.37
C LEU A 266 -16.83 -4.81 -13.40
N SER A 267 -17.50 -4.96 -14.55
CA SER A 267 -17.08 -5.90 -15.60
C SER A 267 -15.73 -5.50 -16.19
N LEU A 268 -15.45 -4.22 -16.36
CA LEU A 268 -14.15 -3.73 -16.85
C LEU A 268 -13.00 -4.11 -15.91
N ILE A 269 -13.21 -4.05 -14.62
CA ILE A 269 -12.24 -4.51 -13.61
C ILE A 269 -12.02 -6.02 -13.74
N HIS A 270 -13.07 -6.78 -14.04
CA HIS A 270 -13.01 -8.24 -14.17
C HIS A 270 -12.41 -8.72 -15.50
N ILE A 271 -12.67 -8.02 -16.60
CA ILE A 271 -12.16 -8.37 -17.94
C ILE A 271 -10.64 -8.15 -18.00
N SER A 272 -10.12 -7.14 -17.35
CA SER A 272 -8.69 -6.85 -17.31
C SER A 272 -7.85 -7.82 -16.45
N GLU A 273 -8.49 -8.79 -15.77
CA GLU A 273 -7.82 -9.86 -15.00
C GLU A 273 -8.37 -11.26 -15.33
N PRO A 274 -8.27 -11.76 -16.57
CA PRO A 274 -8.88 -13.04 -16.92
C PRO A 274 -8.25 -14.26 -16.25
N THR A 275 -7.03 -14.16 -15.73
CA THR A 275 -6.20 -15.33 -15.37
C THR A 275 -6.15 -15.66 -13.89
N ARG A 276 -6.48 -14.74 -12.97
CA ARG A 276 -6.35 -15.00 -11.52
C ARG A 276 -7.62 -15.51 -10.83
N ARG A 277 -8.79 -15.36 -11.44
CA ARG A 277 -10.04 -15.90 -10.88
C ARG A 277 -10.13 -17.43 -10.94
N SER A 278 -9.53 -18.05 -11.94
CA SER A 278 -9.52 -19.52 -12.08
C SER A 278 -8.68 -20.24 -11.02
N TYR A 279 -7.87 -19.51 -10.25
CA TYR A 279 -7.01 -20.08 -9.22
C TYR A 279 -7.56 -19.95 -7.79
N ILE A 280 -8.74 -19.32 -7.64
CA ILE A 280 -9.31 -18.96 -6.32
C ILE A 280 -10.73 -19.54 -6.13
N SER A 281 -11.22 -20.37 -7.05
CA SER A 281 -12.49 -21.10 -6.89
C SER A 281 -12.32 -22.38 -6.10
#